data_f73acb7c69c70286a28cdb942e99d598
#
_entry.id   f73acb7c69c70286a28cdb942e99d598
#
_cell.length_a   1.000
_cell.length_b   1.000
_cell.length_c   1.000
_cell.angle_alpha   90.00
_cell.angle_beta   90.00
_cell.angle_gamma   90.00
#
_symmetry.space_group_name_H-M   'P 1'
#
loop_
_entity.id
_entity.type
_entity.pdbx_description
1 polymer ?
#
loop_
_entity_poly.entity_id
_entity_poly.type
_entity_poly.pdbx_seq_one_letter_code
_entity_poly.pdbx_strand_id
1 'polypeptide(L)'
;MLASRGIISASDAEKIIEGLGSVLDDIEQGKLQVDPTAEDIHMFVEAELTKRIGDVGKRLHTARSRNDQVAVDIRLYLRDEAAEITDGLKELLAAVLKKAKENTETIVPGYTHLQRAQPITFAHHLLAYCMMFMRDVDRRKTYECLPSRFMRACGNDIRYGQGRGRCRARIRRHNRKQY
;
A
#
# COMPACT_ATOMS: atom_id res chain seq x y z
N MET A 1 1.40 -18.57 -9.29
CA MET A 1 2.80 -18.95 -9.56
C MET A 1 3.01 -20.44 -9.28
N LEU A 2 2.82 -21.00 -8.06
CA LEU A 2 3.09 -22.41 -7.75
C LEU A 2 2.41 -23.38 -8.74
N ALA A 3 1.11 -23.19 -9.00
CA ALA A 3 0.38 -24.01 -9.98
C ALA A 3 0.87 -23.81 -11.42
N SER A 4 1.16 -22.57 -11.85
CA SER A 4 1.66 -22.29 -13.21
C SER A 4 3.06 -22.84 -13.47
N ARG A 5 3.80 -23.22 -12.45
CA ARG A 5 5.10 -23.91 -12.52
C ARG A 5 5.01 -25.41 -12.22
N GLY A 6 3.80 -25.95 -12.03
CA GLY A 6 3.60 -27.37 -11.76
C GLY A 6 4.07 -27.86 -10.39
N ILE A 7 4.32 -26.94 -9.43
CA ILE A 7 4.76 -27.28 -8.06
C ILE A 7 3.58 -27.83 -7.24
N ILE A 8 2.39 -27.28 -7.46
CA ILE A 8 1.12 -27.77 -6.90
C ILE A 8 0.13 -27.98 -8.03
N SER A 9 -0.90 -28.80 -7.80
CA SER A 9 -1.96 -29.01 -8.80
C SER A 9 -2.81 -27.75 -8.99
N ALA A 10 -3.43 -27.61 -10.16
CA ALA A 10 -4.36 -26.51 -10.43
C ALA A 10 -5.55 -26.55 -9.46
N SER A 11 -6.08 -27.76 -9.18
CA SER A 11 -7.20 -27.93 -8.25
C SER A 11 -6.86 -27.55 -6.81
N ASP A 12 -5.60 -27.80 -6.36
CA ASP A 12 -5.16 -27.34 -5.03
C ASP A 12 -5.05 -25.81 -4.97
N ALA A 13 -4.56 -25.21 -6.05
CA ALA A 13 -4.46 -23.74 -6.13
C ALA A 13 -5.85 -23.08 -6.07
N GLU A 14 -6.84 -23.65 -6.75
CA GLU A 14 -8.22 -23.14 -6.70
C GLU A 14 -8.79 -23.23 -5.29
N LYS A 15 -8.66 -24.39 -4.63
CA LYS A 15 -9.10 -24.58 -3.23
C LYS A 15 -8.41 -23.59 -2.27
N ILE A 16 -7.12 -23.36 -2.43
CA ILE A 16 -6.35 -22.40 -1.62
C ILE A 16 -6.86 -20.97 -1.85
N ILE A 17 -7.11 -20.58 -3.10
CA ILE A 17 -7.61 -19.24 -3.43
C ILE A 17 -9.01 -19.01 -2.85
N GLU A 18 -9.90 -19.97 -3.00
CA GLU A 18 -11.25 -19.93 -2.45
C GLU A 18 -11.22 -19.89 -0.92
N GLY A 19 -10.42 -20.76 -0.29
CA GLY A 19 -10.26 -20.78 1.15
C GLY A 19 -9.70 -19.48 1.73
N LEU A 20 -8.70 -18.86 1.07
CA LEU A 20 -8.17 -17.55 1.46
C LEU A 20 -9.20 -16.44 1.28
N GLY A 21 -10.04 -16.50 0.24
CA GLY A 21 -11.15 -15.57 0.06
C GLY A 21 -12.14 -15.64 1.21
N SER A 22 -12.54 -16.87 1.60
CA SER A 22 -13.44 -17.09 2.73
C SER A 22 -12.84 -16.61 4.07
N VAL A 23 -11.55 -16.81 4.32
CA VAL A 23 -10.87 -16.29 5.53
C VAL A 23 -10.89 -14.77 5.55
N LEU A 24 -10.63 -14.13 4.39
CA LEU A 24 -10.66 -12.68 4.26
C LEU A 24 -12.06 -12.11 4.54
N ASP A 25 -13.08 -12.68 3.92
CA ASP A 25 -14.47 -12.25 4.12
C ASP A 25 -14.90 -12.34 5.58
N ASP A 26 -14.52 -13.41 6.28
CA ASP A 26 -14.84 -13.58 7.69
C ASP A 26 -14.12 -12.57 8.60
N ILE A 27 -12.88 -12.22 8.27
CA ILE A 27 -12.14 -11.16 8.98
C ILE A 27 -12.80 -9.80 8.72
N GLU A 28 -13.17 -9.49 7.47
CA GLU A 28 -13.82 -8.22 7.11
C GLU A 28 -15.21 -8.06 7.75
N GLN A 29 -15.95 -9.16 7.89
CA GLN A 29 -17.26 -9.19 8.55
C GLN A 29 -17.16 -9.22 10.08
N GLY A 30 -15.95 -9.32 10.64
CA GLY A 30 -15.73 -9.40 12.08
C GLY A 30 -16.12 -10.75 12.71
N LYS A 31 -16.39 -11.77 11.89
CA LYS A 31 -16.71 -13.13 12.37
C LYS A 31 -15.48 -13.88 12.88
N LEU A 32 -14.34 -13.61 12.26
CA LEU A 32 -13.04 -14.18 12.61
C LEU A 32 -12.15 -13.10 13.19
N GLN A 33 -11.82 -13.21 14.47
CA GLN A 33 -10.86 -12.32 15.13
C GLN A 33 -9.45 -12.89 15.03
N VAL A 34 -8.47 -12.03 14.77
CA VAL A 34 -7.07 -12.44 14.75
C VAL A 34 -6.63 -12.82 16.15
N ASP A 35 -6.10 -14.03 16.33
CA ASP A 35 -5.62 -14.51 17.61
C ASP A 35 -4.34 -13.73 18.01
N PRO A 36 -4.37 -12.99 19.13
CA PRO A 36 -3.21 -12.23 19.59
C PRO A 36 -2.05 -13.13 20.08
N THR A 37 -2.29 -14.43 20.29
CA THR A 37 -1.26 -15.40 20.69
C THR A 37 -0.52 -15.99 19.47
N ALA A 38 -1.01 -15.77 18.25
CA ALA A 38 -0.31 -16.19 17.04
C ALA A 38 0.98 -15.39 16.86
N GLU A 39 2.05 -16.03 16.44
CA GLU A 39 3.36 -15.40 16.22
C GLU A 39 3.27 -14.24 15.21
N ASP A 40 2.53 -14.45 14.12
CA ASP A 40 2.24 -13.43 13.11
C ASP A 40 0.91 -13.69 12.40
N ILE A 41 0.45 -12.71 11.63
CA ILE A 41 -0.78 -12.79 10.82
C ILE A 41 -0.70 -13.89 9.75
N HIS A 42 0.48 -14.17 9.23
CA HIS A 42 0.65 -15.18 8.20
C HIS A 42 0.46 -16.58 8.76
N MET A 43 0.99 -16.84 9.96
CA MET A 43 0.78 -18.11 10.68
C MET A 43 -0.71 -18.29 11.01
N PHE A 44 -1.36 -17.25 11.52
CA PHE A 44 -2.79 -17.29 11.80
C PHE A 44 -3.61 -17.64 10.55
N VAL A 45 -3.38 -16.96 9.42
CA VAL A 45 -4.10 -17.22 8.16
C VAL A 45 -3.83 -18.63 7.64
N GLU A 46 -2.58 -19.12 7.72
CA GLU A 46 -2.22 -20.49 7.31
C GLU A 46 -2.91 -21.55 8.19
N ALA A 47 -3.01 -21.31 9.50
CA ALA A 47 -3.70 -22.20 10.43
C ALA A 47 -5.20 -22.24 10.14
N GLU A 48 -5.85 -21.09 9.95
CA GLU A 48 -7.27 -21.00 9.61
C GLU A 48 -7.57 -21.62 8.24
N LEU A 49 -6.72 -21.39 7.25
CA LEU A 49 -6.83 -22.04 5.95
C LEU A 49 -6.75 -23.57 6.07
N THR A 50 -5.77 -24.07 6.84
CA THR A 50 -5.58 -25.51 7.04
C THR A 50 -6.77 -26.15 7.77
N LYS A 51 -7.39 -25.44 8.73
CA LYS A 51 -8.63 -25.91 9.38
C LYS A 51 -9.78 -26.09 8.38
N ARG A 52 -9.89 -25.21 7.39
CA ARG A 52 -10.99 -25.21 6.40
C ARG A 52 -10.79 -26.22 5.27
N ILE A 53 -9.60 -26.30 4.71
CA ILE A 53 -9.33 -27.12 3.51
C ILE A 53 -8.37 -28.30 3.75
N GLY A 54 -7.99 -28.55 5.01
CA GLY A 54 -7.12 -29.67 5.40
C GLY A 54 -5.67 -29.51 4.90
N ASP A 55 -5.01 -30.63 4.62
CA ASP A 55 -3.58 -30.66 4.25
C ASP A 55 -3.24 -29.90 2.98
N VAL A 56 -4.21 -29.64 2.11
CA VAL A 56 -4.00 -28.80 0.92
C VAL A 56 -3.60 -27.37 1.33
N GLY A 57 -4.09 -26.87 2.47
CA GLY A 57 -3.74 -25.55 3.01
C GLY A 57 -2.25 -25.39 3.31
N LYS A 58 -1.59 -26.47 3.75
CA LYS A 58 -0.14 -26.46 4.03
C LYS A 58 0.71 -26.23 2.79
N ARG A 59 0.19 -26.54 1.61
CA ARG A 59 0.88 -26.31 0.33
C ARG A 59 1.05 -24.84 -0.05
N LEU A 60 0.30 -23.96 0.63
CA LEU A 60 0.46 -22.49 0.49
C LEU A 60 1.88 -22.04 0.83
N HIS A 61 2.53 -22.67 1.83
CA HIS A 61 3.89 -22.33 2.28
C HIS A 61 5.02 -22.98 1.45
N THR A 62 4.70 -23.64 0.34
CA THR A 62 5.68 -24.37 -0.44
C THR A 62 6.75 -23.46 -1.04
N ALA A 63 8.02 -23.90 -0.94
CA ALA A 63 9.20 -23.29 -1.58
C ALA A 63 9.45 -21.82 -1.25
N ARG A 64 9.14 -21.34 -0.04
CA ARG A 64 9.47 -20.00 0.43
C ARG A 64 9.81 -19.98 1.92
N SER A 65 10.58 -18.98 2.36
CA SER A 65 10.76 -18.63 3.76
C SER A 65 9.66 -17.68 4.23
N ARG A 66 9.34 -17.73 5.53
CA ARG A 66 8.49 -16.72 6.19
C ARG A 66 9.06 -15.31 6.03
N ASN A 67 10.38 -15.18 6.14
CA ASN A 67 11.07 -13.90 5.97
C ASN A 67 10.87 -13.29 4.59
N ASP A 68 10.89 -14.10 3.52
CA ASP A 68 10.61 -13.65 2.16
C ASP A 68 9.18 -13.15 2.02
N GLN A 69 8.23 -13.86 2.64
CA GLN A 69 6.82 -13.51 2.65
C GLN A 69 6.58 -12.17 3.36
N VAL A 70 7.13 -11.98 4.55
CA VAL A 70 7.01 -10.74 5.34
C VAL A 70 7.63 -9.57 4.58
N ALA A 71 8.83 -9.75 4.01
CA ALA A 71 9.50 -8.71 3.24
C ALA A 71 8.69 -8.27 2.01
N VAL A 72 8.08 -9.20 1.28
CA VAL A 72 7.23 -8.89 0.14
C VAL A 72 5.94 -8.19 0.59
N ASP A 73 5.32 -8.65 1.66
CA ASP A 73 4.09 -8.07 2.18
C ASP A 73 4.27 -6.61 2.62
N ILE A 74 5.34 -6.31 3.38
CA ILE A 74 5.68 -4.94 3.77
C ILE A 74 5.89 -4.05 2.53
N ARG A 75 6.61 -4.53 1.51
CA ARG A 75 6.84 -3.76 0.29
C ARG A 75 5.56 -3.48 -0.49
N LEU A 76 4.68 -4.47 -0.59
CA LEU A 76 3.37 -4.30 -1.22
C LEU A 76 2.54 -3.26 -0.46
N TYR A 77 2.55 -3.34 0.86
CA TYR A 77 1.89 -2.35 1.71
C TYR A 77 2.42 -0.94 1.50
N LEU A 78 3.73 -0.75 1.61
CA LEU A 78 4.35 0.56 1.44
C LEU A 78 4.07 1.16 0.05
N ARG A 79 4.00 0.32 -0.98
CA ARG A 79 3.65 0.77 -2.32
C ARG A 79 2.21 1.28 -2.39
N ASP A 80 1.28 0.55 -1.79
CA ASP A 80 -0.14 0.91 -1.81
C ASP A 80 -0.39 2.18 -0.96
N GLU A 81 0.22 2.30 0.23
CA GLU A 81 0.17 3.50 1.07
C GLU A 81 0.81 4.72 0.38
N ALA A 82 1.95 4.53 -0.29
CA ALA A 82 2.59 5.59 -1.04
C ALA A 82 1.74 6.04 -2.24
N ALA A 83 0.93 5.16 -2.86
CA ALA A 83 -0.04 5.54 -3.88
C ALA A 83 -1.14 6.42 -3.30
N GLU A 84 -1.71 6.03 -2.16
CA GLU A 84 -2.76 6.78 -1.47
C GLU A 84 -2.26 8.17 -1.03
N ILE A 85 -1.06 8.26 -0.45
CA ILE A 85 -0.43 9.54 -0.09
C ILE A 85 -0.24 10.44 -1.31
N THR A 86 0.16 9.87 -2.45
CA THR A 86 0.36 10.67 -3.68
C THR A 86 -0.96 11.22 -4.21
N ASP A 87 -2.02 10.45 -4.15
CA ASP A 87 -3.31 10.93 -4.61
C ASP A 87 -3.82 12.04 -3.68
N GLY A 88 -3.64 11.91 -2.35
CA GLY A 88 -3.90 13.01 -1.41
C GLY A 88 -3.05 14.26 -1.68
N LEU A 89 -1.75 14.11 -2.04
CA LEU A 89 -0.90 15.24 -2.43
C LEU A 89 -1.39 15.92 -3.71
N LYS A 90 -1.89 15.18 -4.69
CA LYS A 90 -2.48 15.75 -5.92
C LYS A 90 -3.73 16.58 -5.61
N GLU A 91 -4.59 16.08 -4.72
CA GLU A 91 -5.78 16.80 -4.26
C GLU A 91 -5.39 18.10 -3.55
N LEU A 92 -4.41 18.05 -2.64
CA LEU A 92 -3.88 19.22 -1.98
C LEU A 92 -3.31 20.24 -2.99
N LEU A 93 -2.50 19.79 -3.93
CA LEU A 93 -1.95 20.63 -4.99
C LEU A 93 -3.05 21.32 -5.81
N ALA A 94 -4.11 20.59 -6.18
CA ALA A 94 -5.24 21.15 -6.92
C ALA A 94 -5.95 22.24 -6.11
N ALA A 95 -6.17 22.04 -4.81
CA ALA A 95 -6.78 23.01 -3.92
C ALA A 95 -5.92 24.26 -3.76
N VAL A 96 -4.60 24.10 -3.55
CA VAL A 96 -3.65 25.23 -3.41
C VAL A 96 -3.53 26.01 -4.72
N LEU A 97 -3.47 25.34 -5.88
CA LEU A 97 -3.44 25.99 -7.19
C LEU A 97 -4.72 26.79 -7.47
N LYS A 98 -5.88 26.23 -7.11
CA LYS A 98 -7.15 26.98 -7.20
C LYS A 98 -7.08 28.25 -6.37
N LYS A 99 -6.63 28.14 -5.12
CA LYS A 99 -6.50 29.30 -4.23
C LYS A 99 -5.46 30.32 -4.71
N ALA A 100 -4.36 29.87 -5.30
CA ALA A 100 -3.36 30.75 -5.89
C ALA A 100 -3.93 31.54 -7.07
N LYS A 101 -4.71 30.89 -7.96
CA LYS A 101 -5.38 31.57 -9.09
C LYS A 101 -6.34 32.67 -8.64
N GLU A 102 -7.05 32.47 -7.54
CA GLU A 102 -7.96 33.47 -6.98
C GLU A 102 -7.25 34.69 -6.36
N ASN A 103 -5.94 34.61 -6.11
CA ASN A 103 -5.16 35.60 -5.34
C ASN A 103 -3.90 36.07 -6.07
N THR A 104 -3.93 36.16 -7.38
CA THR A 104 -2.78 36.61 -8.19
C THR A 104 -2.39 38.05 -7.93
N GLU A 105 -3.37 38.92 -7.61
CA GLU A 105 -3.18 40.34 -7.34
C GLU A 105 -3.13 40.69 -5.84
N THR A 106 -3.37 39.70 -4.96
CA THR A 106 -3.37 39.91 -3.52
C THR A 106 -1.96 40.08 -2.99
N ILE A 107 -1.59 41.28 -2.56
CA ILE A 107 -0.27 41.61 -2.02
C ILE A 107 -0.21 41.25 -0.53
N VAL A 108 0.84 40.56 -0.12
CA VAL A 108 1.15 40.21 1.27
C VAL A 108 2.62 40.52 1.59
N PRO A 109 2.97 40.76 2.86
CA PRO A 109 4.36 40.97 3.22
C PRO A 109 5.15 39.67 3.21
N GLY A 110 6.26 39.64 2.48
CA GLY A 110 7.31 38.62 2.63
C GLY A 110 8.16 38.94 3.85
N TYR A 111 8.51 37.90 4.62
CA TYR A 111 9.27 38.03 5.87
C TYR A 111 10.69 37.47 5.73
N THR A 112 11.63 38.13 6.42
CA THR A 112 13.01 37.64 6.62
C THR A 112 13.36 37.89 8.09
N HIS A 113 13.81 36.86 8.80
CA HIS A 113 14.13 36.94 10.23
C HIS A 113 12.99 37.54 11.08
N LEU A 114 11.74 37.14 10.78
CA LEU A 114 10.52 37.62 11.42
C LEU A 114 10.21 39.13 11.19
N GLN A 115 10.95 39.79 10.27
CA GLN A 115 10.75 41.18 9.89
C GLN A 115 10.17 41.29 8.48
N ARG A 116 9.36 42.33 8.24
CA ARG A 116 8.82 42.63 6.92
C ARG A 116 9.98 43.02 5.98
N ALA A 117 10.13 42.27 4.89
CA ALA A 117 11.22 42.46 3.93
C ALA A 117 10.72 43.11 2.63
N GLN A 118 9.83 42.42 1.91
CA GLN A 118 9.38 42.85 0.59
C GLN A 118 7.92 42.48 0.35
N PRO A 119 7.18 43.23 -0.50
CA PRO A 119 5.86 42.81 -0.95
C PRO A 119 5.98 41.61 -1.90
N ILE A 120 5.12 40.62 -1.71
CA ILE A 120 4.97 39.48 -2.62
C ILE A 120 3.49 39.26 -2.88
N THR A 121 3.13 38.54 -3.94
CA THR A 121 1.74 38.10 -4.12
C THR A 121 1.46 36.84 -3.28
N PHE A 122 0.23 36.72 -2.78
CA PHE A 122 -0.17 35.54 -2.04
C PHE A 122 -0.10 34.28 -2.91
N ALA A 123 -0.41 34.40 -4.22
CA ALA A 123 -0.22 33.34 -5.18
C ALA A 123 1.24 32.85 -5.23
N HIS A 124 2.22 33.76 -5.26
CA HIS A 124 3.64 33.41 -5.26
C HIS A 124 4.03 32.60 -4.01
N HIS A 125 3.54 33.02 -2.85
CA HIS A 125 3.75 32.31 -1.59
C HIS A 125 3.20 30.88 -1.64
N LEU A 126 1.97 30.69 -2.13
CA LEU A 126 1.32 29.38 -2.25
C LEU A 126 2.03 28.48 -3.27
N LEU A 127 2.47 29.04 -4.40
CA LEU A 127 3.16 28.28 -5.44
C LEU A 127 4.53 27.75 -4.99
N ALA A 128 5.21 28.41 -4.05
CA ALA A 128 6.43 27.90 -3.45
C ALA A 128 6.21 26.54 -2.76
N TYR A 129 5.11 26.38 -2.04
CA TYR A 129 4.72 25.10 -1.44
C TYR A 129 4.32 24.06 -2.49
N CYS A 130 3.60 24.48 -3.53
CA CYS A 130 3.28 23.58 -4.65
C CYS A 130 4.55 22.96 -5.24
N MET A 131 5.59 23.76 -5.46
CA MET A 131 6.86 23.26 -5.99
C MET A 131 7.57 22.29 -5.05
N MET A 132 7.42 22.45 -3.72
CA MET A 132 7.94 21.48 -2.75
C MET A 132 7.19 20.15 -2.84
N PHE A 133 5.88 20.17 -2.81
CA PHE A 133 5.05 18.95 -2.90
C PHE A 133 5.20 18.24 -4.26
N MET A 134 5.37 18.97 -5.36
CA MET A 134 5.66 18.36 -6.66
C MET A 134 6.97 17.57 -6.64
N ARG A 135 8.02 18.08 -6.01
CA ARG A 135 9.27 17.32 -5.84
C ARG A 135 9.09 16.07 -4.97
N ASP A 136 8.18 16.09 -3.98
CA ASP A 136 7.87 14.91 -3.18
C ASP A 136 7.16 13.85 -4.01
N VAL A 137 6.21 14.24 -4.86
CA VAL A 137 5.54 13.34 -5.82
C VAL A 137 6.55 12.71 -6.79
N ASP A 138 7.51 13.48 -7.31
CA ASP A 138 8.52 12.97 -8.25
C ASP A 138 9.52 12.02 -7.57
N ARG A 139 9.95 12.33 -6.33
CA ARG A 139 10.77 11.40 -5.54
C ARG A 139 10.11 10.04 -5.38
N ARG A 140 8.80 10.01 -5.16
CA ARG A 140 8.05 8.76 -5.06
C ARG A 140 8.15 7.90 -6.32
N LYS A 141 8.03 8.49 -7.52
CA LYS A 141 8.15 7.75 -8.80
C LYS A 141 9.47 6.98 -8.90
N THR A 142 10.52 7.53 -8.33
CA THR A 142 11.84 6.88 -8.27
C THR A 142 11.82 5.63 -7.40
N TYR A 143 11.08 5.65 -6.28
CA TYR A 143 10.96 4.50 -5.37
C TYR A 143 10.03 3.41 -5.89
N GLU A 144 9.05 3.71 -6.74
CA GLU A 144 8.20 2.70 -7.39
C GLU A 144 8.99 1.75 -8.30
N CYS A 145 10.10 2.20 -8.85
CA CYS A 145 10.96 1.38 -9.71
C CYS A 145 11.82 0.35 -8.95
N LEU A 146 12.05 0.55 -7.65
CA LEU A 146 12.91 -0.31 -6.84
C LEU A 146 12.30 -1.71 -6.57
N PRO A 147 11.02 -1.84 -6.15
CA PRO A 147 10.41 -3.15 -5.93
C PRO A 147 10.31 -3.98 -7.21
N SER A 148 10.01 -3.36 -8.35
CA SER A 148 9.87 -4.07 -9.62
C SER A 148 11.21 -4.59 -10.18
N ARG A 149 12.33 -3.92 -9.86
CA ARG A 149 13.68 -4.41 -10.23
C ARG A 149 14.09 -5.60 -9.37
N PHE A 150 13.82 -5.56 -8.07
CA PHE A 150 14.13 -6.66 -7.16
C PHE A 150 13.28 -7.90 -7.44
N MET A 151 11.99 -7.73 -7.71
CA MET A 151 11.09 -8.84 -8.08
C MET A 151 11.47 -9.47 -9.44
N ARG A 152 11.98 -8.68 -10.40
CA ARG A 152 12.53 -9.19 -11.66
C ARG A 152 13.83 -9.98 -11.46
N ALA A 153 14.70 -9.53 -10.58
CA ALA A 153 15.94 -10.24 -10.25
C ALA A 153 15.68 -11.62 -9.60
N CYS A 154 14.55 -11.76 -8.88
CA CYS A 154 14.13 -13.05 -8.30
C CYS A 154 13.32 -13.94 -9.29
N GLY A 155 13.24 -13.57 -10.57
CA GLY A 155 12.59 -14.39 -11.62
C GLY A 155 11.07 -14.50 -11.52
N ASN A 156 10.44 -13.69 -10.66
CA ASN A 156 9.01 -13.71 -10.43
C ASN A 156 8.33 -12.55 -11.15
N ASP A 157 7.91 -12.82 -12.38
CA ASP A 157 6.95 -11.98 -13.12
C ASP A 157 5.54 -12.19 -12.50
N ILE A 158 5.39 -11.76 -11.25
CA ILE A 158 4.08 -11.74 -10.59
C ILE A 158 3.34 -10.53 -11.12
N ARG A 159 2.65 -10.70 -12.24
CA ARG A 159 1.58 -9.79 -12.65
C ARG A 159 0.42 -9.95 -11.66
N TYR A 160 0.44 -9.19 -10.58
CA TYR A 160 -0.74 -9.03 -9.75
C TYR A 160 -1.78 -8.27 -10.56
N GLY A 161 -2.87 -8.96 -10.92
CA GLY A 161 -4.02 -8.34 -11.56
C GLY A 161 -4.51 -7.14 -10.75
N GLN A 162 -4.85 -6.05 -11.44
CA GLN A 162 -5.21 -4.72 -10.92
C GLN A 162 -6.43 -4.67 -9.97
N GLY A 163 -7.01 -5.81 -9.57
CA GLY A 163 -8.24 -5.87 -8.78
C GLY A 163 -8.10 -6.18 -7.28
N ARG A 164 -6.93 -6.56 -6.76
CA ARG A 164 -6.83 -7.15 -5.42
C ARG A 164 -6.15 -6.28 -4.34
N GLY A 165 -5.64 -5.10 -4.69
CA GLY A 165 -5.03 -4.16 -3.73
C GLY A 165 -6.01 -3.59 -2.71
N ARG A 166 -7.29 -3.49 -3.06
CA ARG A 166 -8.34 -2.91 -2.19
C ARG A 166 -8.70 -3.75 -0.95
N CYS A 167 -8.56 -5.06 -1.02
CA CYS A 167 -8.89 -5.94 0.11
C CYS A 167 -7.86 -5.87 1.25
N ARG A 168 -6.56 -5.81 0.94
CA ARG A 168 -5.50 -5.75 1.97
C ARG A 168 -5.48 -4.43 2.73
N ALA A 169 -5.76 -3.31 2.06
CA ALA A 169 -5.88 -1.99 2.70
C ALA A 169 -7.02 -1.94 3.75
N ARG A 170 -8.10 -2.71 3.55
CA ARG A 170 -9.24 -2.76 4.46
C ARG A 170 -8.96 -3.49 5.77
N ILE A 171 -8.26 -4.62 5.73
CA ILE A 171 -7.88 -5.38 6.94
C ILE A 171 -7.03 -4.51 7.87
N ARG A 172 -6.15 -3.67 7.33
CA ARG A 172 -5.24 -2.81 8.09
C ARG A 172 -5.89 -1.56 8.69
N ARG A 173 -6.97 -1.03 8.08
CA ARG A 173 -7.76 0.05 8.70
C ARG A 173 -8.49 -0.41 9.97
N HIS A 174 -8.82 -1.70 10.07
CA HIS A 174 -9.42 -2.26 11.27
C HIS A 174 -8.43 -2.32 12.43
N ASN A 175 -7.18 -2.71 12.18
CA ASN A 175 -6.13 -2.79 13.20
C ASN A 175 -5.65 -1.41 13.70
N ARG A 176 -5.70 -0.32 12.90
CA ARG A 176 -5.36 1.04 13.35
C ARG A 176 -6.36 1.65 14.35
N LYS A 177 -7.53 1.09 14.52
CA LYS A 177 -8.52 1.57 15.49
C LYS A 177 -8.38 0.92 16.88
N GLN A 178 -7.43 -0.01 17.04
CA GLN A 178 -7.21 -0.74 18.30
C GLN A 178 -5.88 -0.38 19.02
N TYR A 179 -5.11 0.60 18.49
CA TYR A 179 -3.91 1.14 19.15
C TYR A 179 -4.04 2.65 19.34
#